data_77af7f8e43d390f10b68fcdba4ec6004
#
_entry.id   77af7f8e43d390f10b68fcdba4ec6004
#
_cell.length_a   1.000
_cell.length_b   1.000
_cell.length_c   1.000
_cell.angle_alpha   90.00
_cell.angle_beta   90.00
_cell.angle_gamma   90.00
#
_symmetry.space_group_name_H-M   'P 1'
#
loop_
_entity.id
_entity.type
_entity.pdbx_description
1 polymer ?
#
loop_
_entity_poly.entity_id
_entity_poly.type
_entity_poly.pdbx_seq_one_letter_code
_entity_poly.pdbx_strand_id
1 'polypeptide(L)'
;MRRDGYLCRVSIRYGHREPAELVHHIFPREEFPEYQWCMWNLISVTKSAHNKLHVRSTDELTKEGIELLRRTARKNGIKIPEQYAQ
;
A
#
# COMPACT_ATOMS: atom_id res chain seq x y z
N MET A 1 -0.34 9.59 8.51
CA MET A 1 -0.49 10.77 7.60
C MET A 1 -1.73 11.54 7.97
N ARG A 2 -1.66 12.85 7.85
CA ARG A 2 -2.81 13.71 8.21
C ARG A 2 -4.06 13.37 7.40
N ARG A 3 -3.89 13.11 6.11
CA ARG A 3 -4.98 12.72 5.21
C ARG A 3 -5.77 11.52 5.73
N ASP A 4 -5.09 10.58 6.38
CA ASP A 4 -5.69 9.36 6.90
C ASP A 4 -6.10 9.49 8.37
N GLY A 5 -6.08 10.70 8.93
CA GLY A 5 -6.41 10.93 10.33
C GLY A 5 -5.46 10.22 11.28
N TYR A 6 -4.23 9.97 10.83
CA TYR A 6 -3.21 9.22 11.58
C TYR A 6 -3.63 7.80 11.95
N LEU A 7 -4.65 7.26 11.29
CA LEU A 7 -5.12 5.90 11.51
C LEU A 7 -4.66 4.98 10.37
N CYS A 8 -4.48 3.71 10.70
CA CYS A 8 -4.09 2.70 9.72
C CYS A 8 -5.22 2.46 8.73
N ARG A 9 -4.97 2.73 7.44
CA ARG A 9 -5.99 2.58 6.39
C ARG A 9 -6.38 1.10 6.18
N VAL A 10 -5.43 0.19 6.34
CA VAL A 10 -5.71 -1.25 6.20
C VAL A 10 -6.61 -1.72 7.35
N SER A 11 -6.29 -1.31 8.57
CA SER A 11 -7.09 -1.68 9.74
C SER A 11 -8.51 -1.12 9.67
N ILE A 12 -8.68 0.13 9.21
CA ILE A 12 -10.00 0.74 9.03
C ILE A 12 -10.84 -0.08 8.07
N ARG A 13 -10.24 -0.57 7.00
CA ARG A 13 -10.93 -1.40 6.00
C ARG A 13 -11.53 -2.66 6.64
N TYR A 14 -10.88 -3.22 7.66
CA TYR A 14 -11.37 -4.39 8.36
C TYR A 14 -12.16 -4.05 9.64
N GLY A 15 -12.55 -2.79 9.79
CA GLY A 15 -13.36 -2.34 10.91
C GLY A 15 -12.59 -2.00 12.18
N HIS A 16 -11.27 -1.90 12.09
CA HIS A 16 -10.41 -1.56 13.23
C HIS A 16 -9.91 -0.12 13.14
N ARG A 17 -9.73 0.53 14.29
CA ARG A 17 -9.24 1.91 14.35
C ARG A 17 -7.91 1.91 15.10
N GLU A 18 -6.84 1.51 14.39
CA GLU A 18 -5.51 1.43 14.97
C GLU A 18 -4.65 2.63 14.52
N PRO A 19 -3.86 3.23 15.45
CA PRO A 19 -2.95 4.31 15.07
C PRO A 19 -1.93 3.83 14.05
N ALA A 20 -1.67 4.65 13.03
CA ALA A 20 -0.67 4.32 12.03
C ALA A 20 0.74 4.56 12.58
N GLU A 21 1.66 3.69 12.22
CA GLU A 21 3.07 3.77 12.62
C GLU A 21 3.99 4.03 11.44
N LEU A 22 3.57 3.64 10.22
CA LEU A 22 4.39 3.67 9.02
C LEU A 22 3.59 4.22 7.85
N VAL A 23 4.31 4.65 6.81
CA VAL A 23 3.71 4.98 5.52
C VAL A 23 4.14 3.91 4.54
N HIS A 24 3.16 3.27 3.89
CA HIS A 24 3.38 2.22 2.90
C HIS A 24 3.28 2.79 1.49
N HIS A 25 4.25 2.44 0.63
CA HIS A 25 4.20 2.74 -0.79
C HIS A 25 3.46 1.61 -1.50
N ILE A 26 2.27 1.89 -2.03
CA ILE A 26 1.44 0.87 -2.70
C ILE A 26 2.16 0.30 -3.91
N PHE A 27 2.70 1.19 -4.78
CA PHE A 27 3.64 0.81 -5.83
C PHE A 27 5.04 0.93 -5.23
N PRO A 28 5.80 -0.17 -5.15
CA PRO A 28 7.12 -0.16 -4.50
C PRO A 28 8.04 0.92 -5.05
N ARG A 29 8.62 1.69 -4.15
CA ARG A 29 9.47 2.82 -4.51
C ARG A 29 10.66 2.42 -5.39
N GLU A 30 11.24 1.26 -5.13
CA GLU A 30 12.41 0.78 -5.88
C GLU A 30 12.08 0.46 -7.34
N GLU A 31 10.86 -0.05 -7.59
CA GLU A 31 10.42 -0.39 -8.94
C GLU A 31 9.74 0.77 -9.65
N PHE A 32 9.11 1.65 -8.88
CA PHE A 32 8.31 2.76 -9.41
C PHE A 32 8.69 4.07 -8.72
N PRO A 33 9.94 4.54 -8.89
CA PRO A 33 10.38 5.78 -8.24
C PRO A 33 9.57 7.01 -8.67
N GLU A 34 8.94 6.97 -9.86
CA GLU A 34 8.09 8.06 -10.33
C GLU A 34 6.86 8.28 -9.46
N TYR A 35 6.45 7.27 -8.68
CA TYR A 35 5.26 7.37 -7.83
C TYR A 35 5.59 7.55 -6.35
N GLN A 36 6.86 7.65 -5.99
CA GLN A 36 7.26 7.62 -4.57
C GLN A 36 6.67 8.75 -3.73
N TRP A 37 6.36 9.89 -4.35
CA TRP A 37 5.79 11.03 -3.64
C TRP A 37 4.34 11.31 -3.99
N CYS A 38 3.70 10.45 -4.78
CA CYS A 38 2.30 10.61 -5.15
C CYS A 38 1.41 10.27 -3.94
N MET A 39 0.51 11.16 -3.58
CA MET A 39 -0.36 10.97 -2.42
C MET A 39 -1.23 9.72 -2.52
N TRP A 40 -1.71 9.40 -3.73
CA TRP A 40 -2.51 8.20 -3.95
C TRP A 40 -1.70 6.91 -3.73
N ASN A 41 -0.36 7.00 -3.78
CA ASN A 41 0.53 5.86 -3.61
C ASN A 41 0.96 5.65 -2.16
N LEU A 42 0.60 6.55 -1.27
CA LEU A 42 1.03 6.54 0.13
C LEU A 42 -0.17 6.28 1.03
N ILE A 43 -0.09 5.26 1.88
CA ILE A 43 -1.12 5.00 2.89
C ILE A 43 -0.46 4.80 4.25
N SER A 44 -1.17 5.22 5.30
CA SER A 44 -0.73 5.04 6.66
C SER A 44 -1.11 3.65 7.16
N VAL A 45 -0.18 2.93 7.76
CA VAL A 45 -0.41 1.55 8.21
C VAL A 45 0.29 1.29 9.55
N THR A 46 -0.16 0.25 10.27
CA THR A 46 0.56 -0.28 11.42
C THR A 46 1.69 -1.17 10.92
N LYS A 47 2.65 -1.50 11.78
CA LYS A 47 3.69 -2.47 11.45
C LYS A 47 3.10 -3.82 11.06
N SER A 48 2.08 -4.25 11.81
CA SER A 48 1.39 -5.52 11.54
C SER A 48 0.75 -5.52 10.16
N ALA A 49 0.03 -4.45 9.80
CA ALA A 49 -0.59 -4.31 8.48
C ALA A 49 0.46 -4.26 7.38
N HIS A 50 1.57 -3.51 7.60
CA HIS A 50 2.67 -3.44 6.63
C HIS A 50 3.28 -4.82 6.37
N ASN A 51 3.45 -5.62 7.42
CA ASN A 51 3.97 -6.97 7.29
C ASN A 51 3.05 -7.90 6.49
N LYS A 52 1.76 -7.59 6.43
CA LYS A 52 0.82 -8.34 5.60
C LYS A 52 0.90 -7.95 4.13
N LEU A 53 1.48 -6.80 3.82
CA LEU A 53 1.59 -6.28 2.47
C LEU A 53 2.92 -6.63 1.78
N HIS A 54 3.94 -6.94 2.56
CA HIS A 54 5.27 -7.32 2.06
C HIS A 54 5.71 -8.66 2.62
N VAL A 55 6.39 -9.45 1.80
CA VAL A 55 7.07 -10.66 2.27
C VAL A 55 8.29 -10.20 3.06
N ARG A 56 8.37 -10.62 4.31
CA ARG A 56 9.35 -10.12 5.27
C ARG A 56 10.80 -10.33 4.86
N SER A 57 11.10 -11.45 4.21
CA SER A 57 12.48 -11.80 3.85
C SER A 57 12.96 -11.17 2.55
N THR A 58 12.06 -10.78 1.64
CA THR A 58 12.42 -10.32 0.30
C THR A 58 11.88 -8.95 -0.07
N ASP A 59 11.04 -8.36 0.78
CA ASP A 59 10.31 -7.11 0.53
C ASP A 59 9.40 -7.14 -0.71
N GLU A 60 9.15 -8.33 -1.25
CA GLU A 60 8.19 -8.49 -2.33
C GLU A 60 6.78 -8.28 -1.79
N LEU A 61 5.87 -7.83 -2.66
CA LEU A 61 4.47 -7.67 -2.26
C LEU A 61 3.82 -9.03 -2.04
N THR A 62 3.04 -9.12 -0.97
CA THR A 62 2.20 -10.29 -0.73
C THR A 62 0.99 -10.22 -1.66
N LYS A 63 0.15 -11.26 -1.64
CA LYS A 63 -1.11 -11.28 -2.38
C LYS A 63 -1.96 -10.06 -2.03
N GLU A 64 -2.06 -9.72 -0.74
CA GLU A 64 -2.82 -8.57 -0.26
C GLU A 64 -2.20 -7.26 -0.77
N GLY A 65 -0.88 -7.16 -0.78
CA GLY A 65 -0.17 -6.00 -1.30
C GLY A 65 -0.42 -5.81 -2.79
N ILE A 66 -0.42 -6.89 -3.56
CA ILE A 66 -0.70 -6.87 -5.00
C ILE A 66 -2.15 -6.47 -5.26
N GLU A 67 -3.09 -6.98 -4.49
CA GLU A 67 -4.50 -6.62 -4.64
C GLU A 67 -4.72 -5.13 -4.38
N LEU A 68 -4.05 -4.58 -3.37
CA LEU A 68 -4.10 -3.16 -3.08
C LEU A 68 -3.54 -2.34 -4.23
N LEU A 69 -2.41 -2.78 -4.81
CA LEU A 69 -1.79 -2.14 -5.96
C LEU A 69 -2.75 -2.13 -7.17
N ARG A 70 -3.36 -3.27 -7.48
CA ARG A 70 -4.30 -3.39 -8.60
C ARG A 70 -5.50 -2.48 -8.43
N ARG A 71 -6.05 -2.43 -7.23
CA ARG A 71 -7.21 -1.61 -6.92
C ARG A 71 -6.87 -0.13 -7.04
N THR A 72 -5.71 0.26 -6.53
CA THR A 72 -5.22 1.63 -6.62
C THR A 72 -4.99 2.04 -8.07
N ALA A 73 -4.41 1.16 -8.87
CA ALA A 73 -4.18 1.41 -10.29
C ALA A 73 -5.51 1.64 -11.02
N ARG A 74 -6.51 0.80 -10.79
CA ARG A 74 -7.83 0.96 -11.42
C ARG A 74 -8.51 2.27 -10.99
N LYS A 75 -8.40 2.61 -9.70
CA LYS A 75 -9.01 3.83 -9.17
C LYS A 75 -8.41 5.09 -9.79
N ASN A 76 -7.11 5.06 -10.12
CA ASN A 76 -6.39 6.21 -10.65
C ASN A 76 -6.18 6.17 -12.16
N GLY A 77 -6.78 5.19 -12.84
CA GLY A 77 -6.66 5.05 -14.29
C GLY A 77 -5.24 4.71 -14.75
N ILE A 78 -4.47 4.04 -13.92
CA ILE A 78 -3.10 3.64 -14.22
C ILE A 78 -3.11 2.19 -14.71
N LYS A 79 -2.33 1.92 -15.77
CA LYS A 79 -2.19 0.56 -16.26
C LYS A 79 -1.52 -0.30 -15.20
N ILE A 80 -2.12 -1.46 -14.91
CA ILE A 80 -1.54 -2.41 -13.96
C ILE A 80 -0.25 -2.97 -14.57
N PRO A 81 0.90 -2.89 -13.85
CA PRO A 81 2.16 -3.44 -14.36
C PRO A 81 2.03 -4.93 -14.67
N GLU A 82 2.66 -5.37 -15.74
CA GLU A 82 2.54 -6.73 -16.23
C GLU A 82 2.85 -7.79 -15.16
N GLN A 83 3.87 -7.55 -14.34
CA GLN A 83 4.25 -8.46 -13.26
C GLN A 83 3.17 -8.61 -12.18
N TYR A 84 2.20 -7.70 -12.12
CA TYR A 84 1.11 -7.72 -11.15
C TYR A 84 -0.27 -7.92 -11.79
N ALA A 85 -0.33 -8.18 -13.08
CA ALA A 85 -1.58 -8.21 -13.85
C ALA A 85 -2.27 -9.58 -13.90
N GLN A 86 -2.00 -10.44 -12.96
CA GLN A 86 -2.60 -11.79 -12.96
C GLN A 86 -3.80 -11.94 -12.05
#